data_10be2d20ef5f84af566e661d93991e14
#
_entry.id   10be2d20ef5f84af566e661d93991e14
#
_cell.length_a   1.000
_cell.length_b   1.000
_cell.length_c   1.000
_cell.angle_alpha   90.00
_cell.angle_beta   90.00
_cell.angle_gamma   90.00
#
_symmetry.space_group_name_H-M   'P 1'
#
loop_
_entity.id
_entity.type
_entity.pdbx_description
1 polymer ?
#
loop_
_entity_poly.entity_id
_entity_poly.type
_entity_poly.pdbx_seq_one_letter_code
_entity_poly.pdbx_strand_id
1 'polypeptide(L)'
;MARVFSSLLLITVLALAGADPHAQLAPPAAARDAVRFAVIGDTGTGDQAQLDVGRQMVAARADVPFDLVLMLGDNLFGRATRREVSDGFERPYQPLLDAGVRFYAVLGNHDAPENRLYPGFNMGGERYYTYARGHVRFFALDTNVLDAKQLAWFEDALRSSPEPWKVVYFHHAIYSNGKRHGSNVELRVRLEPLLVRYGVDVVFSGHDHLYERWKPQKGITYFVAGAGGKLRTGVRASDQSAAAFDRDRSFVLVEIAGDEMSFRAISRTGAVVDAGVVNRRPDT
;
A
#
# COMPACT_ATOMS: atom_id res chain seq x y z
N MET A 1 -29.77 47.11 73.76
CA MET A 1 -29.39 45.68 73.78
C MET A 1 -29.52 45.19 72.41
N ALA A 2 -28.42 45.08 71.64
CA ALA A 2 -28.38 44.58 70.27
C ALA A 2 -27.74 43.19 70.30
N ARG A 3 -28.48 42.19 69.84
CA ARG A 3 -27.99 40.82 69.66
C ARG A 3 -27.35 40.65 68.26
N VAL A 4 -26.03 40.37 68.26
CA VAL A 4 -25.29 40.04 67.07
C VAL A 4 -25.48 38.51 66.76
N PHE A 5 -26.06 38.15 65.67
CA PHE A 5 -26.08 36.79 65.19
C PHE A 5 -24.86 36.55 64.25
N SER A 6 -23.95 35.70 64.67
CA SER A 6 -22.83 35.23 63.88
C SER A 6 -23.31 34.05 63.07
N SER A 7 -23.41 34.19 61.71
CA SER A 7 -23.66 33.09 60.77
C SER A 7 -22.35 32.41 60.41
N LEU A 8 -22.22 31.16 60.78
CA LEU A 8 -21.08 30.31 60.47
C LEU A 8 -21.32 29.78 58.99
N LEU A 9 -20.48 30.22 58.06
CA LEU A 9 -20.50 29.75 56.67
C LEU A 9 -19.67 28.46 56.56
N LEU A 10 -20.36 27.33 56.35
CA LEU A 10 -19.73 26.03 56.15
C LEU A 10 -19.30 25.93 54.67
N ILE A 11 -18.00 26.02 54.39
CA ILE A 11 -17.43 25.83 53.04
C ILE A 11 -17.20 24.34 52.85
N THR A 12 -18.06 23.73 52.04
CA THR A 12 -17.88 22.34 51.58
C THR A 12 -16.87 22.34 50.40
N VAL A 13 -15.65 21.85 50.62
CA VAL A 13 -14.66 21.65 49.59
C VAL A 13 -15.03 20.37 48.85
N LEU A 14 -15.55 20.50 47.63
CA LEU A 14 -15.74 19.38 46.72
C LEU A 14 -14.35 19.03 46.15
N ALA A 15 -13.81 17.88 46.52
CA ALA A 15 -12.62 17.31 45.91
C ALA A 15 -12.98 16.82 44.50
N LEU A 16 -12.58 17.56 43.46
CA LEU A 16 -12.57 17.10 42.11
C LEU A 16 -11.51 16.00 42.01
N ALA A 17 -11.94 14.74 41.87
CA ALA A 17 -11.08 13.63 41.48
C ALA A 17 -10.46 13.98 40.12
N GLY A 18 -9.14 14.24 40.12
CA GLY A 18 -8.38 14.52 38.91
C GLY A 18 -8.46 13.31 37.97
N ALA A 19 -9.03 13.52 36.79
CA ALA A 19 -8.91 12.56 35.68
C ALA A 19 -7.41 12.45 35.36
N ASP A 20 -6.94 11.22 35.29
CA ASP A 20 -5.55 10.91 34.94
C ASP A 20 -5.28 11.40 33.51
N PRO A 21 -4.42 12.39 33.24
CA PRO A 21 -4.17 12.94 31.89
C PRO A 21 -3.47 11.93 30.96
N HIS A 22 -3.11 10.76 31.47
CA HIS A 22 -2.47 9.69 30.71
C HIS A 22 -3.36 8.48 30.46
N ALA A 23 -4.66 8.55 30.72
CA ALA A 23 -5.58 7.52 30.28
C ALA A 23 -5.64 7.53 28.75
N GLN A 24 -4.68 6.88 28.11
CA GLN A 24 -4.69 6.57 26.69
C GLN A 24 -5.92 5.70 26.44
N LEU A 25 -6.98 6.31 25.91
CA LEU A 25 -8.16 5.57 25.46
C LEU A 25 -7.69 4.47 24.54
N ALA A 26 -8.02 3.22 24.84
CA ALA A 26 -7.72 2.11 23.94
C ALA A 26 -8.30 2.46 22.56
N PRO A 27 -7.54 2.27 21.47
CA PRO A 27 -8.03 2.59 20.14
C PRO A 27 -9.37 1.87 19.89
N PRO A 28 -10.28 2.46 19.10
CA PRO A 28 -11.53 1.80 18.72
C PRO A 28 -11.28 0.37 18.22
N ALA A 29 -12.24 -0.54 18.41
CA ALA A 29 -12.09 -1.95 18.03
C ALA A 29 -11.66 -2.10 16.56
N ALA A 30 -12.22 -1.31 15.64
CA ALA A 30 -11.84 -1.26 14.23
C ALA A 30 -10.35 -0.90 14.01
N ALA A 31 -9.75 -0.10 14.88
CA ALA A 31 -8.34 0.25 14.79
C ALA A 31 -7.40 -0.86 15.31
N ARG A 32 -7.91 -1.81 16.12
CA ARG A 32 -7.14 -2.97 16.60
C ARG A 32 -7.02 -4.04 15.51
N ASP A 33 -8.04 -4.18 14.67
CA ASP A 33 -8.09 -5.16 13.58
C ASP A 33 -7.64 -4.58 12.24
N ALA A 34 -7.12 -3.34 12.22
CA ALA A 34 -6.68 -2.68 11.01
C ALA A 34 -5.54 -3.42 10.33
N VAL A 35 -5.65 -3.63 9.02
CA VAL A 35 -4.60 -4.18 8.17
C VAL A 35 -3.77 -3.02 7.62
N ARG A 36 -2.48 -2.96 7.99
CA ARG A 36 -1.56 -1.89 7.63
C ARG A 36 -0.45 -2.42 6.75
N PHE A 37 -0.18 -1.73 5.66
CA PHE A 37 0.87 -2.11 4.72
C PHE A 37 1.45 -0.91 3.96
N ALA A 38 2.66 -1.09 3.45
CA ALA A 38 3.23 -0.16 2.49
C ALA A 38 3.18 -0.74 1.07
N VAL A 39 3.20 0.11 0.05
CA VAL A 39 3.20 -0.27 -1.37
C VAL A 39 4.31 0.48 -2.09
N ILE A 40 5.11 -0.24 -2.86
CA ILE A 40 6.25 0.32 -3.57
C ILE A 40 6.55 -0.51 -4.84
N GLY A 41 6.93 0.14 -5.91
CA GLY A 41 7.33 -0.53 -7.15
C GLY A 41 8.58 0.06 -7.78
N ASP A 42 9.16 -0.65 -8.75
CA ASP A 42 10.28 -0.19 -9.58
C ASP A 42 11.50 0.24 -8.72
N THR A 43 11.83 -0.62 -7.77
CA THR A 43 12.78 -0.30 -6.69
C THR A 43 14.22 -0.56 -7.06
N GLY A 44 14.65 -1.74 -7.19
CA GLY A 44 15.97 -2.39 -7.45
C GLY A 44 17.16 -1.59 -7.96
N THR A 45 17.26 -0.28 -7.68
CA THR A 45 18.35 0.57 -8.15
C THR A 45 19.59 0.48 -7.26
N GLY A 46 19.42 0.22 -5.97
CA GLY A 46 20.49 0.23 -4.98
C GLY A 46 21.14 1.61 -4.77
N ASP A 47 20.59 2.67 -5.36
CA ASP A 47 21.13 4.01 -5.29
C ASP A 47 20.69 4.77 -4.02
N GLN A 48 21.25 5.96 -3.83
CA GLN A 48 20.97 6.79 -2.67
C GLN A 48 19.47 7.17 -2.58
N ALA A 49 18.81 7.34 -3.71
CA ALA A 49 17.39 7.71 -3.72
C ALA A 49 16.49 6.57 -3.21
N GLN A 50 16.78 5.32 -3.57
CA GLN A 50 16.08 4.17 -3.00
C GLN A 50 16.37 4.01 -1.50
N LEU A 51 17.63 4.21 -1.07
CA LEU A 51 17.99 4.20 0.36
C LEU A 51 17.20 5.27 1.15
N ASP A 52 17.02 6.45 0.57
CA ASP A 52 16.25 7.52 1.19
C ASP A 52 14.77 7.13 1.34
N VAL A 53 14.17 6.51 0.31
CA VAL A 53 12.80 5.98 0.38
C VAL A 53 12.70 4.91 1.49
N GLY A 54 13.67 3.99 1.56
CA GLY A 54 13.71 2.99 2.64
C GLY A 54 13.72 3.62 4.03
N ARG A 55 14.51 4.69 4.22
CA ARG A 55 14.51 5.45 5.49
C ARG A 55 13.16 6.10 5.80
N GLN A 56 12.49 6.65 4.80
CA GLN A 56 11.14 7.21 4.99
C GLN A 56 10.10 6.13 5.32
N MET A 57 10.22 4.94 4.73
CA MET A 57 9.36 3.81 5.11
C MET A 57 9.57 3.40 6.57
N VAL A 58 10.82 3.39 7.06
CA VAL A 58 11.14 3.14 8.48
C VAL A 58 10.51 4.22 9.37
N ALA A 59 10.66 5.49 9.02
CA ALA A 59 10.06 6.61 9.76
C ALA A 59 8.52 6.50 9.78
N ALA A 60 7.90 6.25 8.64
CA ALA A 60 6.45 6.09 8.54
C ALA A 60 5.92 4.91 9.38
N ARG A 61 6.70 3.82 9.50
CA ARG A 61 6.35 2.67 10.32
C ARG A 61 6.35 2.97 11.82
N ALA A 62 7.15 3.93 12.26
CA ALA A 62 7.15 4.38 13.66
C ALA A 62 5.80 5.02 14.04
N ASP A 63 5.18 5.76 13.11
CA ASP A 63 3.87 6.41 13.31
C ASP A 63 2.71 5.44 13.07
N VAL A 64 2.79 4.63 12.00
CA VAL A 64 1.77 3.67 11.60
C VAL A 64 2.45 2.31 11.41
N PRO A 65 2.49 1.47 12.45
CA PRO A 65 3.15 0.18 12.41
C PRO A 65 2.49 -0.73 11.35
N PHE A 66 3.27 -1.11 10.34
CA PHE A 66 2.90 -2.11 9.34
C PHE A 66 3.86 -3.30 9.40
N ASP A 67 3.39 -4.48 9.01
CA ASP A 67 4.14 -5.73 9.00
C ASP A 67 4.28 -6.36 7.61
N LEU A 68 3.72 -5.71 6.59
CA LEU A 68 3.84 -6.16 5.21
C LEU A 68 4.06 -5.00 4.22
N VAL A 69 4.75 -5.31 3.12
CA VAL A 69 4.99 -4.42 1.98
C VAL A 69 4.59 -5.15 0.70
N LEU A 70 3.80 -4.50 -0.15
CA LEU A 70 3.55 -4.96 -1.52
C LEU A 70 4.63 -4.39 -2.44
N MET A 71 5.35 -5.27 -3.15
CA MET A 71 6.32 -4.88 -4.18
C MET A 71 5.71 -5.10 -5.57
N LEU A 72 5.62 -4.04 -6.35
CA LEU A 72 4.85 -4.00 -7.59
C LEU A 72 5.66 -4.38 -8.85
N GLY A 73 6.74 -5.14 -8.66
CA GLY A 73 7.61 -5.54 -9.77
C GLY A 73 8.76 -4.57 -10.03
N ASP A 74 9.65 -4.99 -10.92
CA ASP A 74 10.96 -4.37 -11.13
C ASP A 74 11.70 -4.22 -9.79
N ASN A 75 11.67 -5.34 -9.03
CA ASN A 75 12.22 -5.44 -7.69
C ASN A 75 13.74 -5.46 -7.71
N LEU A 76 14.29 -6.08 -8.77
CA LEU A 76 15.72 -6.10 -9.11
C LEU A 76 15.83 -5.91 -10.62
N PHE A 77 16.77 -5.06 -11.08
CA PHE A 77 16.99 -4.91 -12.53
C PHE A 77 17.97 -5.99 -13.02
N GLY A 78 17.51 -7.27 -12.97
CA GLY A 78 18.31 -8.42 -13.33
C GLY A 78 17.89 -9.69 -12.60
N ARG A 79 18.88 -10.54 -12.33
CA ARG A 79 18.70 -11.80 -11.59
C ARG A 79 18.90 -11.58 -10.09
N ALA A 80 18.32 -12.45 -9.27
CA ALA A 80 18.53 -12.43 -7.81
C ALA A 80 19.94 -12.98 -7.45
N THR A 81 20.99 -12.41 -8.03
CA THR A 81 22.35 -12.67 -7.56
C THR A 81 22.51 -12.10 -6.16
N ARG A 82 23.44 -12.68 -5.36
CA ARG A 82 23.68 -12.21 -3.99
C ARG A 82 23.95 -10.70 -3.92
N ARG A 83 24.67 -10.16 -4.89
CA ARG A 83 25.00 -8.74 -4.95
C ARG A 83 23.77 -7.89 -5.30
N GLU A 84 23.01 -8.27 -6.32
CA GLU A 84 21.81 -7.54 -6.73
C GLU A 84 20.74 -7.53 -5.64
N VAL A 85 20.55 -8.67 -4.96
CA VAL A 85 19.66 -8.77 -3.80
C VAL A 85 20.16 -7.89 -2.65
N SER A 86 21.45 -7.97 -2.32
CA SER A 86 22.02 -7.16 -1.24
C SER A 86 21.89 -5.66 -1.53
N ASP A 87 22.31 -5.22 -2.71
CA ASP A 87 22.34 -3.80 -3.06
C ASP A 87 20.93 -3.23 -3.34
N GLY A 88 20.11 -3.98 -4.09
CA GLY A 88 18.80 -3.51 -4.58
C GLY A 88 17.62 -3.75 -3.62
N PHE A 89 17.77 -4.65 -2.64
CA PHE A 89 16.69 -5.02 -1.75
C PHE A 89 17.10 -5.04 -0.27
N GLU A 90 18.06 -5.88 0.14
CA GLU A 90 18.34 -6.06 1.57
C GLU A 90 18.82 -4.76 2.21
N ARG A 91 19.86 -4.14 1.67
CA ARG A 91 20.43 -2.90 2.21
C ARG A 91 19.44 -1.73 2.31
N PRO A 92 18.64 -1.42 1.28
CA PRO A 92 17.65 -0.35 1.39
C PRO A 92 16.57 -0.58 2.46
N TYR A 93 16.22 -1.84 2.72
CA TYR A 93 15.11 -2.20 3.61
C TYR A 93 15.56 -2.97 4.86
N GLN A 94 16.86 -3.06 5.14
CA GLN A 94 17.40 -3.84 6.26
C GLN A 94 16.68 -3.57 7.60
N PRO A 95 16.44 -2.33 8.02
CA PRO A 95 15.75 -2.09 9.31
C PRO A 95 14.31 -2.60 9.34
N LEU A 96 13.62 -2.66 8.18
CA LEU A 96 12.29 -3.23 8.07
C LEU A 96 12.35 -4.77 8.13
N LEU A 97 13.33 -5.36 7.45
CA LEU A 97 13.58 -6.80 7.48
C LEU A 97 13.93 -7.28 8.89
N ASP A 98 14.80 -6.57 9.60
CA ASP A 98 15.18 -6.84 10.99
C ASP A 98 13.99 -6.72 11.95
N ALA A 99 13.04 -5.83 11.63
CA ALA A 99 11.77 -5.69 12.36
C ALA A 99 10.72 -6.74 11.99
N GLY A 100 11.06 -7.72 11.13
CA GLY A 100 10.16 -8.80 10.71
C GLY A 100 9.11 -8.41 9.68
N VAL A 101 9.25 -7.25 9.02
CA VAL A 101 8.33 -6.83 7.93
C VAL A 101 8.51 -7.76 6.73
N ARG A 102 7.41 -8.28 6.21
CA ARG A 102 7.38 -9.19 5.07
C ARG A 102 7.11 -8.44 3.77
N PHE A 103 7.91 -8.72 2.76
CA PHE A 103 7.75 -8.16 1.42
C PHE A 103 7.11 -9.19 0.49
N TYR A 104 5.96 -8.87 -0.08
CA TYR A 104 5.20 -9.73 -1.00
C TYR A 104 5.30 -9.16 -2.41
N ALA A 105 6.11 -9.77 -3.25
CA ALA A 105 6.44 -9.24 -4.56
C ALA A 105 5.59 -9.83 -5.69
N VAL A 106 5.46 -9.07 -6.76
CA VAL A 106 5.17 -9.57 -8.10
C VAL A 106 6.39 -9.34 -8.99
N LEU A 107 6.49 -10.01 -10.13
CA LEU A 107 7.57 -9.75 -11.08
C LEU A 107 7.21 -8.62 -12.02
N GLY A 108 8.17 -7.71 -12.26
CA GLY A 108 8.15 -6.76 -13.35
C GLY A 108 8.89 -7.27 -14.59
N ASN A 109 8.86 -6.49 -15.67
CA ASN A 109 9.48 -6.89 -16.94
C ASN A 109 11.02 -6.84 -16.92
N HIS A 110 11.61 -6.19 -15.91
CA HIS A 110 13.06 -6.19 -15.67
C HIS A 110 13.52 -7.25 -14.65
N ASP A 111 12.60 -7.92 -13.98
CA ASP A 111 12.92 -9.03 -13.09
C ASP A 111 13.16 -10.31 -13.90
N ALA A 112 14.22 -11.05 -13.58
CA ALA A 112 14.37 -12.39 -14.10
C ALA A 112 13.29 -13.32 -13.49
N PRO A 113 12.73 -14.29 -14.27
CA PRO A 113 11.69 -15.19 -13.77
C PRO A 113 12.09 -15.96 -12.51
N GLU A 114 13.38 -16.22 -12.32
CA GLU A 114 13.95 -16.92 -11.16
C GLU A 114 13.89 -16.10 -9.88
N ASN A 115 13.70 -14.75 -9.96
CA ASN A 115 13.59 -13.88 -8.80
C ASN A 115 12.44 -14.31 -7.86
N ARG A 116 11.40 -15.01 -8.40
CA ARG A 116 10.32 -15.60 -7.60
C ARG A 116 10.79 -16.65 -6.58
N LEU A 117 12.00 -17.18 -6.75
CA LEU A 117 12.60 -18.18 -5.86
C LEU A 117 13.33 -17.53 -4.68
N TYR A 118 13.56 -16.21 -4.71
CA TYR A 118 14.21 -15.52 -3.62
C TYR A 118 13.27 -15.45 -2.40
N PRO A 119 13.67 -16.04 -1.25
CA PRO A 119 12.75 -16.18 -0.11
C PRO A 119 12.23 -14.83 0.44
N GLY A 120 13.04 -13.77 0.36
CA GLY A 120 12.68 -12.43 0.84
C GLY A 120 11.49 -11.80 0.10
N PHE A 121 11.15 -12.28 -1.10
CA PHE A 121 10.00 -11.81 -1.88
C PHE A 121 8.69 -12.50 -1.54
N ASN A 122 8.71 -13.53 -0.69
CA ASN A 122 7.54 -14.28 -0.23
C ASN A 122 6.59 -14.77 -1.35
N MET A 123 7.13 -15.03 -2.53
CA MET A 123 6.37 -15.54 -3.69
C MET A 123 6.17 -17.07 -3.62
N GLY A 124 6.89 -17.78 -2.75
CA GLY A 124 6.80 -19.25 -2.63
C GLY A 124 7.23 -20.02 -3.87
N GLY A 125 7.96 -19.37 -4.81
CA GLY A 125 8.33 -19.93 -6.10
C GLY A 125 7.26 -19.77 -7.19
N GLU A 126 6.09 -19.23 -6.84
CA GLU A 126 4.98 -19.04 -7.76
C GLU A 126 5.08 -17.71 -8.51
N ARG A 127 4.49 -17.64 -9.72
CA ARG A 127 4.41 -16.42 -10.52
C ARG A 127 3.24 -15.54 -10.09
N TYR A 128 2.17 -16.16 -9.59
CA TYR A 128 0.96 -15.51 -9.11
C TYR A 128 0.42 -16.30 -7.92
N TYR A 129 -0.13 -15.59 -6.94
CA TYR A 129 -0.55 -16.18 -5.68
C TYR A 129 -1.56 -15.28 -4.95
N THR A 130 -2.18 -15.81 -3.91
CA THR A 130 -3.10 -15.07 -3.04
C THR A 130 -2.86 -15.41 -1.57
N TYR A 131 -3.14 -14.47 -0.69
CA TYR A 131 -3.07 -14.65 0.75
C TYR A 131 -4.03 -13.68 1.45
N ALA A 132 -4.41 -13.99 2.68
CA ALA A 132 -5.23 -13.13 3.52
C ALA A 132 -4.42 -12.51 4.66
N ARG A 133 -4.82 -11.32 5.05
CA ARG A 133 -4.42 -10.67 6.30
C ARG A 133 -5.67 -10.04 6.92
N GLY A 134 -6.08 -10.56 8.08
CA GLY A 134 -7.33 -10.14 8.70
C GLY A 134 -8.51 -10.25 7.71
N HIS A 135 -9.18 -9.17 7.49
CA HIS A 135 -10.35 -9.05 6.61
C HIS A 135 -10.03 -8.64 5.16
N VAL A 136 -8.76 -8.71 4.76
CA VAL A 136 -8.27 -8.33 3.42
C VAL A 136 -7.68 -9.53 2.70
N ARG A 137 -8.14 -9.80 1.47
CA ARG A 137 -7.52 -10.73 0.53
C ARG A 137 -6.66 -9.98 -0.47
N PHE A 138 -5.42 -10.41 -0.60
CA PHE A 138 -4.46 -9.91 -1.56
C PHE A 138 -4.29 -10.88 -2.72
N PHE A 139 -4.28 -10.36 -3.94
CA PHE A 139 -4.06 -11.13 -5.16
C PHE A 139 -2.86 -10.56 -5.90
N ALA A 140 -1.82 -11.35 -6.02
CA ALA A 140 -0.59 -11.04 -6.74
C ALA A 140 -0.63 -11.67 -8.13
N LEU A 141 -0.52 -10.89 -9.19
CA LEU A 141 -0.58 -11.39 -10.58
C LEU A 141 0.72 -11.13 -11.32
N ASP A 142 1.10 -12.06 -12.20
CA ASP A 142 2.18 -11.88 -13.17
C ASP A 142 1.62 -11.35 -14.49
N THR A 143 1.82 -10.06 -14.72
CA THR A 143 1.39 -9.41 -15.97
C THR A 143 2.44 -9.46 -17.10
N ASN A 144 3.63 -10.06 -16.86
CA ASN A 144 4.57 -10.35 -17.92
C ASN A 144 4.03 -11.48 -18.86
N VAL A 145 3.36 -12.46 -18.24
CA VAL A 145 2.73 -13.58 -18.97
C VAL A 145 1.36 -13.85 -18.38
N LEU A 146 0.35 -13.10 -18.82
CA LEU A 146 -1.03 -13.31 -18.41
C LEU A 146 -1.68 -14.34 -19.36
N ASP A 147 -1.55 -15.62 -19.05
CA ASP A 147 -2.10 -16.72 -19.82
C ASP A 147 -3.51 -17.15 -19.35
N ALA A 148 -4.15 -18.05 -20.09
CA ALA A 148 -5.49 -18.55 -19.75
C ALA A 148 -5.52 -19.31 -18.42
N LYS A 149 -4.42 -19.99 -18.04
CA LYS A 149 -4.29 -20.71 -16.78
C LYS A 149 -4.31 -19.74 -15.60
N GLN A 150 -3.55 -18.66 -15.68
CA GLN A 150 -3.54 -17.63 -14.65
C GLN A 150 -4.91 -16.93 -14.53
N LEU A 151 -5.58 -16.63 -15.65
CA LEU A 151 -6.91 -16.01 -15.62
C LEU A 151 -7.96 -16.92 -14.97
N ALA A 152 -7.97 -18.21 -15.31
CA ALA A 152 -8.87 -19.18 -14.72
C ALA A 152 -8.62 -19.32 -13.19
N TRP A 153 -7.35 -19.43 -12.80
CA TRP A 153 -6.96 -19.45 -11.39
C TRP A 153 -7.40 -18.17 -10.65
N PHE A 154 -7.19 -17.01 -11.28
CA PHE A 154 -7.55 -15.73 -10.69
C PHE A 154 -9.07 -15.59 -10.49
N GLU A 155 -9.85 -16.01 -11.49
CA GLU A 155 -11.32 -16.04 -11.37
C GLU A 155 -11.77 -16.94 -10.23
N ASP A 156 -11.22 -18.15 -10.13
CA ASP A 156 -11.54 -19.08 -9.04
C ASP A 156 -11.12 -18.54 -7.67
N ALA A 157 -9.96 -17.92 -7.57
CA ALA A 157 -9.47 -17.33 -6.35
C ALA A 157 -10.34 -16.14 -5.90
N LEU A 158 -10.78 -15.29 -6.83
CA LEU A 158 -11.71 -14.19 -6.54
C LEU A 158 -13.07 -14.71 -6.07
N ARG A 159 -13.61 -15.72 -6.75
CA ARG A 159 -14.93 -16.33 -6.44
C ARG A 159 -14.95 -16.98 -5.06
N SER A 160 -13.85 -17.60 -4.66
CA SER A 160 -13.72 -18.31 -3.39
C SER A 160 -13.27 -17.45 -2.21
N SER A 161 -12.98 -16.16 -2.44
CA SER A 161 -12.52 -15.23 -1.40
C SER A 161 -13.69 -14.78 -0.52
N PRO A 162 -13.70 -15.14 0.78
CA PRO A 162 -14.73 -14.69 1.70
C PRO A 162 -14.44 -13.31 2.31
N GLU A 163 -13.22 -12.81 2.15
CA GLU A 163 -12.82 -11.55 2.76
C GLU A 163 -13.57 -10.37 2.12
N PRO A 164 -14.05 -9.42 2.94
CA PRO A 164 -14.78 -8.26 2.44
C PRO A 164 -13.94 -7.34 1.55
N TRP A 165 -12.65 -7.17 1.88
CA TRP A 165 -11.74 -6.38 1.07
C TRP A 165 -10.95 -7.23 0.08
N LYS A 166 -10.89 -6.81 -1.19
CA LYS A 166 -10.09 -7.43 -2.25
C LYS A 166 -9.11 -6.42 -2.84
N VAL A 167 -7.83 -6.64 -2.58
CA VAL A 167 -6.72 -5.84 -3.09
C VAL A 167 -5.97 -6.65 -4.13
N VAL A 168 -5.87 -6.15 -5.36
CA VAL A 168 -5.13 -6.78 -6.46
C VAL A 168 -3.89 -5.95 -6.76
N TYR A 169 -2.75 -6.61 -7.00
CA TYR A 169 -1.54 -5.91 -7.40
C TYR A 169 -0.75 -6.68 -8.46
N PHE A 170 -0.15 -5.92 -9.35
CA PHE A 170 0.63 -6.42 -10.48
C PHE A 170 1.53 -5.31 -11.03
N HIS A 171 2.42 -5.64 -11.97
CA HIS A 171 3.41 -4.67 -12.44
C HIS A 171 2.84 -3.68 -13.46
N HIS A 172 2.35 -4.13 -14.64
CA HIS A 172 1.96 -3.25 -15.74
C HIS A 172 0.63 -2.53 -15.46
N ALA A 173 0.65 -1.21 -15.40
CA ALA A 173 -0.54 -0.41 -15.10
C ALA A 173 -1.61 -0.52 -16.20
N ILE A 174 -2.83 -0.91 -15.82
CA ILE A 174 -3.97 -0.92 -16.75
C ILE A 174 -4.63 0.46 -16.86
N TYR A 175 -4.32 1.34 -15.94
CA TYR A 175 -4.65 2.77 -15.96
C TYR A 175 -3.42 3.58 -15.55
N SER A 176 -2.91 4.39 -16.46
CA SER A 176 -1.80 5.32 -16.22
C SER A 176 -1.80 6.44 -17.26
N ASN A 177 -1.45 7.65 -16.85
CA ASN A 177 -1.19 8.80 -17.72
C ASN A 177 0.32 9.06 -17.89
N GLY A 178 1.18 8.12 -17.48
CA GLY A 178 2.61 8.18 -17.71
C GLY A 178 2.94 8.35 -19.20
N LYS A 179 3.83 9.26 -19.54
CA LYS A 179 4.18 9.55 -20.96
C LYS A 179 4.93 8.39 -21.61
N ARG A 180 5.63 7.57 -20.82
CA ARG A 180 6.51 6.52 -21.36
C ARG A 180 5.72 5.30 -21.79
N HIS A 181 4.92 4.74 -20.89
CA HIS A 181 4.18 3.51 -21.10
C HIS A 181 2.68 3.80 -21.20
N GLY A 182 2.13 4.45 -20.18
CA GLY A 182 0.69 4.74 -20.09
C GLY A 182 -0.13 3.49 -19.79
N SER A 183 -1.42 3.58 -20.02
CA SER A 183 -2.36 2.48 -19.76
C SER A 183 -2.11 1.28 -20.66
N ASN A 184 -1.93 0.09 -20.08
CA ASN A 184 -1.93 -1.17 -20.83
C ASN A 184 -3.39 -1.60 -21.11
N VAL A 185 -3.90 -1.21 -22.29
CA VAL A 185 -5.29 -1.45 -22.69
C VAL A 185 -5.57 -2.94 -22.93
N GLU A 186 -4.60 -3.70 -23.44
CA GLU A 186 -4.76 -5.14 -23.66
C GLU A 186 -4.97 -5.88 -22.33
N LEU A 187 -4.13 -5.62 -21.33
CA LEU A 187 -4.32 -6.17 -19.99
C LEU A 187 -5.64 -5.72 -19.36
N ARG A 188 -6.02 -4.45 -19.56
CA ARG A 188 -7.27 -3.91 -19.03
C ARG A 188 -8.48 -4.68 -19.57
N VAL A 189 -8.55 -4.93 -20.88
CA VAL A 189 -9.65 -5.68 -21.50
C VAL A 189 -9.78 -7.09 -20.92
N ARG A 190 -8.67 -7.70 -20.51
CA ARG A 190 -8.65 -9.06 -19.97
C ARG A 190 -8.92 -9.12 -18.45
N LEU A 191 -8.43 -8.16 -17.68
CA LEU A 191 -8.49 -8.16 -16.20
C LEU A 191 -9.73 -7.45 -15.67
N GLU A 192 -10.06 -6.28 -16.20
CA GLU A 192 -11.10 -5.43 -15.63
C GLU A 192 -12.48 -6.10 -15.51
N PRO A 193 -12.94 -6.93 -16.49
CA PRO A 193 -14.20 -7.66 -16.33
C PRO A 193 -14.25 -8.54 -15.08
N LEU A 194 -13.14 -9.22 -14.74
CA LEU A 194 -13.03 -10.02 -13.53
C LEU A 194 -12.99 -9.14 -12.27
N LEU A 195 -12.18 -8.08 -12.29
CA LEU A 195 -12.09 -7.13 -11.16
C LEU A 195 -13.45 -6.55 -10.80
N VAL A 196 -14.23 -6.14 -11.80
CA VAL A 196 -15.57 -5.57 -11.61
C VAL A 196 -16.56 -6.63 -11.12
N ARG A 197 -16.59 -7.79 -11.76
CA ARG A 197 -17.54 -8.87 -11.48
C ARG A 197 -17.43 -9.40 -10.05
N TYR A 198 -16.21 -9.50 -9.55
CA TYR A 198 -15.94 -10.09 -8.22
C TYR A 198 -15.68 -9.06 -7.13
N GLY A 199 -16.03 -7.79 -7.37
CA GLY A 199 -16.02 -6.76 -6.33
C GLY A 199 -14.62 -6.42 -5.81
N VAL A 200 -13.61 -6.32 -6.70
CA VAL A 200 -12.29 -5.79 -6.31
C VAL A 200 -12.42 -4.32 -5.93
N ASP A 201 -11.82 -3.92 -4.81
CA ASP A 201 -11.92 -2.55 -4.28
C ASP A 201 -10.78 -1.66 -4.80
N VAL A 202 -9.56 -2.20 -4.80
CA VAL A 202 -8.36 -1.43 -5.08
C VAL A 202 -7.37 -2.25 -5.92
N VAL A 203 -6.71 -1.56 -6.86
CA VAL A 203 -5.63 -2.11 -7.68
C VAL A 203 -4.39 -1.24 -7.53
N PHE A 204 -3.24 -1.88 -7.22
CA PHE A 204 -1.93 -1.25 -7.24
C PHE A 204 -1.08 -1.78 -8.39
N SER A 205 -0.36 -0.88 -9.07
CA SER A 205 0.55 -1.20 -10.16
C SER A 205 1.81 -0.34 -10.13
N GLY A 206 2.87 -0.81 -10.80
CA GLY A 206 4.13 -0.11 -11.01
C GLY A 206 4.32 0.29 -12.48
N HIS A 207 5.52 0.00 -13.04
CA HIS A 207 5.92 0.14 -14.43
C HIS A 207 6.06 1.57 -14.94
N ASP A 208 5.10 2.46 -14.75
CA ASP A 208 5.31 3.89 -14.92
C ASP A 208 5.94 4.45 -13.64
N HIS A 209 7.16 4.99 -13.77
CA HIS A 209 8.02 5.40 -12.66
C HIS A 209 7.56 6.72 -12.05
N LEU A 210 6.32 6.76 -11.58
CA LEU A 210 5.65 7.90 -10.97
C LEU A 210 4.65 7.42 -9.92
N TYR A 211 4.06 8.35 -9.18
CA TYR A 211 2.85 8.12 -8.41
C TYR A 211 1.66 8.70 -9.17
N GLU A 212 0.58 7.92 -9.26
CA GLU A 212 -0.71 8.39 -9.77
C GLU A 212 -1.85 7.66 -9.07
N ARG A 213 -2.91 8.40 -8.73
CA ARG A 213 -4.18 7.83 -8.30
C ARG A 213 -5.27 8.28 -9.27
N TRP A 214 -5.98 7.32 -9.82
CA TRP A 214 -7.10 7.56 -10.69
C TRP A 214 -8.39 7.78 -9.88
N LYS A 215 -9.29 8.60 -10.40
CA LYS A 215 -10.68 8.59 -9.96
C LYS A 215 -11.23 7.18 -10.16
N PRO A 216 -12.15 6.71 -9.29
CA PRO A 216 -12.64 5.34 -9.40
C PRO A 216 -13.18 5.02 -10.80
N GLN A 217 -12.69 3.93 -11.40
CA GLN A 217 -13.18 3.41 -12.66
C GLN A 217 -14.06 2.19 -12.37
N LYS A 218 -15.34 2.23 -12.76
CA LYS A 218 -16.33 1.17 -12.45
C LYS A 218 -16.35 0.79 -10.96
N GLY A 219 -16.14 1.79 -10.08
CA GLY A 219 -16.12 1.63 -8.63
C GLY A 219 -14.81 1.12 -8.04
N ILE A 220 -13.76 0.88 -8.84
CA ILE A 220 -12.45 0.43 -8.38
C ILE A 220 -11.49 1.61 -8.38
N THR A 221 -10.71 1.77 -7.29
CA THR A 221 -9.64 2.77 -7.22
C THR A 221 -8.33 2.17 -7.69
N TYR A 222 -7.67 2.84 -8.65
CA TYR A 222 -6.40 2.41 -9.23
C TYR A 222 -5.27 3.33 -8.80
N PHE A 223 -4.16 2.72 -8.38
CA PHE A 223 -2.93 3.40 -8.02
C PHE A 223 -1.78 2.92 -8.90
N VAL A 224 -0.96 3.85 -9.37
CA VAL A 224 0.38 3.60 -9.88
C VAL A 224 1.35 4.07 -8.82
N ALA A 225 2.21 3.19 -8.32
CA ALA A 225 3.22 3.48 -7.30
C ALA A 225 4.60 2.93 -7.72
N GLY A 226 5.01 3.28 -8.94
CA GLY A 226 6.23 2.82 -9.59
C GLY A 226 7.45 3.74 -9.38
N ALA A 227 7.42 4.61 -8.39
CA ALA A 227 8.52 5.55 -8.14
C ALA A 227 9.36 5.21 -6.90
N GLY A 228 9.50 3.93 -6.55
CA GLY A 228 10.24 3.52 -5.35
C GLY A 228 11.77 3.67 -5.45
N GLY A 229 12.32 3.45 -6.62
CA GLY A 229 13.76 3.62 -6.94
C GLY A 229 13.94 4.40 -8.23
N LYS A 230 13.24 3.99 -9.28
CA LYS A 230 13.24 4.70 -10.56
C LYS A 230 12.31 5.91 -10.50
N LEU A 231 12.58 6.91 -11.35
CA LEU A 231 11.75 8.08 -11.49
C LEU A 231 11.72 8.52 -12.96
N ARG A 232 10.53 8.86 -13.45
CA ARG A 232 10.35 9.52 -14.74
C ARG A 232 9.35 10.65 -14.62
N THR A 233 9.74 11.83 -15.03
CA THR A 233 8.86 12.99 -15.13
C THR A 233 8.01 12.92 -16.39
N GLY A 234 6.85 13.57 -16.37
CA GLY A 234 6.00 13.75 -17.53
C GLY A 234 4.75 12.88 -17.48
N VAL A 235 3.98 13.01 -16.40
CA VAL A 235 2.58 12.59 -16.41
C VAL A 235 1.76 13.48 -17.35
N ARG A 236 0.84 12.88 -18.13
CA ARG A 236 -0.10 13.65 -18.97
C ARG A 236 -1.22 14.21 -18.11
N ALA A 237 -1.59 15.45 -18.36
CA ALA A 237 -2.78 16.01 -17.74
C ALA A 237 -4.03 15.20 -18.15
N SER A 238 -4.85 14.83 -17.18
CA SER A 238 -6.08 14.07 -17.39
C SER A 238 -7.10 14.44 -16.31
N ASP A 239 -8.35 14.57 -16.70
CA ASP A 239 -9.47 14.75 -15.79
C ASP A 239 -9.82 13.45 -15.02
N GLN A 240 -9.28 12.31 -15.46
CA GLN A 240 -9.43 11.01 -14.80
C GLN A 240 -8.42 10.79 -13.67
N SER A 241 -7.29 11.50 -13.65
CA SER A 241 -6.38 11.50 -12.50
C SER A 241 -6.99 12.27 -11.35
N ALA A 242 -7.01 11.67 -10.16
CA ALA A 242 -7.35 12.36 -8.92
C ALA A 242 -6.12 13.04 -8.30
N ALA A 243 -4.95 12.43 -8.45
CA ALA A 243 -3.65 12.97 -8.04
C ALA A 243 -2.53 12.34 -8.87
N ALA A 244 -1.44 13.08 -9.09
CA ALA A 244 -0.22 12.58 -9.70
C ALA A 244 1.01 13.30 -9.16
N PHE A 245 2.12 12.55 -8.99
CA PHE A 245 3.39 13.06 -8.53
C PHE A 245 4.55 12.35 -9.25
N ASP A 246 5.33 13.13 -9.99
CA ASP A 246 6.45 12.64 -10.80
C ASP A 246 7.73 13.46 -10.59
N ARG A 247 7.83 14.19 -9.47
CA ARG A 247 8.95 15.10 -9.18
C ARG A 247 10.00 14.46 -8.28
N ASP A 248 9.64 13.42 -7.53
CA ASP A 248 10.54 12.67 -6.67
C ASP A 248 10.03 11.23 -6.47
N ARG A 249 10.87 10.36 -5.89
CA ARG A 249 10.51 9.00 -5.51
C ARG A 249 9.50 9.03 -4.37
N SER A 250 8.69 7.97 -4.31
CA SER A 250 7.61 7.86 -3.33
C SER A 250 7.22 6.41 -3.07
N PHE A 251 6.50 6.21 -1.98
CA PHE A 251 5.78 4.98 -1.65
C PHE A 251 4.40 5.33 -1.11
N VAL A 252 3.52 4.34 -0.99
CA VAL A 252 2.18 4.52 -0.42
C VAL A 252 2.09 3.77 0.90
N LEU A 253 1.59 4.44 1.94
CA LEU A 253 1.23 3.83 3.22
C LEU A 253 -0.28 3.68 3.26
N VAL A 254 -0.76 2.50 3.68
CA VAL A 254 -2.17 2.13 3.65
C VAL A 254 -2.60 1.54 5.00
N GLU A 255 -3.79 1.93 5.46
CA GLU A 255 -4.48 1.32 6.58
C GLU A 255 -5.92 1.00 6.15
N ILE A 256 -6.34 -0.26 6.31
CA ILE A 256 -7.72 -0.72 6.09
C ILE A 256 -8.34 -1.07 7.43
N ALA A 257 -9.40 -0.36 7.80
CA ALA A 257 -10.12 -0.54 9.05
C ALA A 257 -11.63 -0.50 8.79
N GLY A 258 -12.34 -1.60 9.08
CA GLY A 258 -13.75 -1.73 8.72
C GLY A 258 -13.96 -1.58 7.22
N ASP A 259 -14.84 -0.66 6.81
CA ASP A 259 -15.18 -0.38 5.41
C ASP A 259 -14.39 0.78 4.79
N GLU A 260 -13.32 1.24 5.46
CA GLU A 260 -12.51 2.36 5.00
C GLU A 260 -11.05 1.94 4.81
N MET A 261 -10.45 2.35 3.68
CA MET A 261 -9.03 2.33 3.42
C MET A 261 -8.50 3.76 3.40
N SER A 262 -7.76 4.14 4.42
CA SER A 262 -6.99 5.38 4.40
C SER A 262 -5.62 5.15 3.76
N PHE A 263 -5.10 6.16 3.04
CA PHE A 263 -3.79 6.08 2.41
C PHE A 263 -3.05 7.42 2.46
N ARG A 264 -1.72 7.34 2.41
CA ARG A 264 -0.82 8.48 2.21
C ARG A 264 0.27 8.08 1.21
N ALA A 265 0.42 8.85 0.14
CA ALA A 265 1.61 8.77 -0.73
C ALA A 265 2.68 9.70 -0.16
N ILE A 266 3.84 9.16 0.14
CA ILE A 266 4.91 9.84 0.86
C ILE A 266 6.15 9.89 -0.03
N SER A 267 6.68 11.09 -0.24
CA SER A 267 7.89 11.28 -1.04
C SER A 267 9.15 10.84 -0.30
N ARG A 268 10.25 10.73 -1.05
CA ARG A 268 11.60 10.46 -0.53
C ARG A 268 12.06 11.45 0.54
N THR A 269 11.50 12.65 0.58
CA THR A 269 11.80 13.69 1.58
C THR A 269 10.85 13.68 2.78
N GLY A 270 9.89 12.75 2.81
CA GLY A 270 8.90 12.64 3.88
C GLY A 270 7.65 13.51 3.68
N ALA A 271 7.56 14.27 2.59
CA ALA A 271 6.37 15.05 2.31
C ALA A 271 5.22 14.15 1.85
N VAL A 272 4.02 14.36 2.39
CA VAL A 272 2.78 13.74 1.91
C VAL A 272 2.36 14.44 0.61
N VAL A 273 2.38 13.72 -0.50
CA VAL A 273 2.08 14.24 -1.85
C VAL A 273 0.66 13.97 -2.29
N ASP A 274 0.01 12.98 -1.69
CA ASP A 274 -1.42 12.69 -1.80
C ASP A 274 -1.88 11.93 -0.56
N ALA A 275 -3.15 12.11 -0.19
CA ALA A 275 -3.78 11.38 0.90
C ALA A 275 -5.29 11.33 0.69
N GLY A 276 -5.94 10.33 1.24
CA GLY A 276 -7.39 10.21 1.15
C GLY A 276 -7.93 8.94 1.78
N VAL A 277 -9.23 8.73 1.54
CA VAL A 277 -9.97 7.54 1.97
C VAL A 277 -10.64 6.92 0.75
N VAL A 278 -10.59 5.61 0.67
CA VAL A 278 -11.37 4.78 -0.28
C VAL A 278 -12.35 3.98 0.55
N ASN A 279 -13.63 4.10 0.24
CA ASN A 279 -14.66 3.27 0.86
C ASN A 279 -14.78 1.93 0.13
N ARG A 280 -14.97 0.87 0.88
CA ARG A 280 -15.24 -0.46 0.34
C ARG A 280 -16.47 -0.42 -0.57
N ARG A 281 -16.41 -1.17 -1.65
CA ARG A 281 -17.59 -1.34 -2.51
C ARG A 281 -18.69 -2.10 -1.74
N PRO A 282 -19.97 -1.69 -1.88
CA PRO A 282 -21.06 -2.50 -1.34
C PRO A 282 -21.02 -3.92 -1.92
N ASP A 283 -21.40 -4.89 -1.10
CA ASP A 283 -21.59 -6.26 -1.58
C ASP A 283 -22.72 -6.26 -2.63
N THR A 284 -22.42 -6.78 -3.82
CA THR A 284 -23.39 -6.86 -4.95
C THR A 284 -24.11 -8.20 -4.95
#